data_d7b36fc832bde70a040d574e87a634ec
#
_entry.id   d7b36fc832bde70a040d574e87a634ec
#
_cell.length_a   1.000
_cell.length_b   1.000
_cell.length_c   1.000
_cell.angle_alpha   90.00
_cell.angle_beta   90.00
_cell.angle_gamma   90.00
#
_symmetry.space_group_name_H-M   'P 1'
#
loop_
_entity.id
_entity.type
_entity.pdbx_description
1 polymer ?
#
loop_
_entity_poly.entity_id
_entity_poly.type
_entity_poly.pdbx_seq_one_letter_code
_entity_poly.pdbx_strand_id
1 'polypeptide(L)'
;MTDTSAQYALIGAGSMGLATAKLLVEQGIAFQGFELNSDVGGLWDIDGPLSTMYDSAHLISSKRMTEFADFPMRDEVAEYPSHRELKRYFQEFAAHFGLYQHYKFGAEVLRIEPIGNDGDGWRVSWRDATGEHAAIYAGVLIANGTLTEPNMPTFKGEYRGGRGNLDQSLRWIA
;
A
#
# COMPACT_ATOMS: atom_id res chain seq x y z
N MET A 1 22.74 11.89 7.28
CA MET A 1 21.80 11.82 6.13
C MET A 1 22.48 10.98 5.05
N THR A 2 21.80 9.93 4.60
CA THR A 2 22.26 9.14 3.47
C THR A 2 21.91 9.89 2.19
N ASP A 3 22.87 10.14 1.33
CA ASP A 3 22.60 10.73 0.02
C ASP A 3 22.01 9.65 -0.90
N THR A 4 20.74 9.76 -1.17
CA THR A 4 19.98 8.90 -2.09
C THR A 4 19.42 9.70 -3.27
N SER A 5 20.08 10.85 -3.59
CA SER A 5 19.62 11.79 -4.60
C SER A 5 19.49 11.21 -6.02
N ALA A 6 20.06 10.04 -6.27
CA ALA A 6 19.92 9.30 -7.53
C ALA A 6 18.78 8.25 -7.51
N GLN A 7 18.07 8.10 -6.39
CA GLN A 7 17.01 7.10 -6.21
C GLN A 7 15.63 7.76 -6.12
N TYR A 8 14.59 7.00 -6.49
CA TYR A 8 13.21 7.38 -6.23
C TYR A 8 12.72 6.79 -4.90
N ALA A 9 11.82 7.50 -4.20
CA ALA A 9 11.06 6.93 -3.09
C ALA A 9 9.73 6.40 -3.62
N LEU A 10 9.37 5.15 -3.29
CA LEU A 10 8.09 4.55 -3.62
C LEU A 10 7.31 4.28 -2.33
N ILE A 11 6.13 4.88 -2.19
CA ILE A 11 5.34 4.82 -0.96
C ILE A 11 4.18 3.84 -1.14
N GLY A 12 4.22 2.74 -0.38
CA GLY A 12 3.21 1.68 -0.36
C GLY A 12 3.61 0.43 -1.16
N ALA A 13 3.26 -0.74 -0.63
CA ALA A 13 3.45 -2.06 -1.24
C ALA A 13 2.12 -2.80 -1.48
N GLY A 14 1.05 -2.08 -1.75
CA GLY A 14 -0.19 -2.61 -2.30
C GLY A 14 -0.04 -2.92 -3.80
N SER A 15 -1.14 -3.25 -4.47
CA SER A 15 -1.14 -3.65 -5.89
C SER A 15 -0.42 -2.65 -6.81
N MET A 16 -0.70 -1.35 -6.65
CA MET A 16 -0.06 -0.30 -7.46
C MET A 16 1.42 -0.13 -7.13
N GLY A 17 1.79 -0.20 -5.84
CA GLY A 17 3.18 -0.13 -5.42
C GLY A 17 4.00 -1.30 -5.98
N LEU A 18 3.47 -2.51 -5.93
CA LEU A 18 4.13 -3.69 -6.48
C LEU A 18 4.28 -3.64 -8.00
N ALA A 19 3.24 -3.22 -8.74
CA ALA A 19 3.33 -3.03 -10.19
C ALA A 19 4.40 -1.98 -10.56
N THR A 20 4.43 -0.87 -9.81
CA THR A 20 5.42 0.19 -9.99
C THR A 20 6.83 -0.31 -9.66
N ALA A 21 7.01 -1.00 -8.54
CA ALA A 21 8.31 -1.57 -8.14
C ALA A 21 8.87 -2.53 -9.19
N LYS A 22 8.02 -3.43 -9.72
CA LYS A 22 8.39 -4.34 -10.81
C LYS A 22 8.90 -3.56 -12.02
N LEU A 23 8.16 -2.55 -12.47
CA LEU A 23 8.55 -1.73 -13.61
C LEU A 23 9.89 -1.02 -13.38
N LEU A 24 10.11 -0.46 -12.18
CA LEU A 24 11.37 0.19 -11.83
C LEU A 24 12.55 -0.79 -11.86
N VAL A 25 12.37 -2.02 -11.35
CA VAL A 25 13.38 -3.08 -11.43
C VAL A 25 13.70 -3.43 -12.88
N GLU A 26 12.69 -3.64 -13.73
CA GLU A 26 12.86 -3.98 -15.13
C GLU A 26 13.57 -2.88 -15.95
N GLN A 27 13.34 -1.63 -15.59
CA GLN A 27 13.99 -0.48 -16.24
C GLN A 27 15.35 -0.12 -15.63
N GLY A 28 15.80 -0.85 -14.60
CA GLY A 28 17.05 -0.54 -13.91
C GLY A 28 17.05 0.80 -13.17
N ILE A 29 15.85 1.29 -12.78
CA ILE A 29 15.70 2.56 -12.05
C ILE A 29 15.83 2.27 -10.56
N ALA A 30 16.81 2.92 -9.92
CA ALA A 30 17.05 2.75 -8.50
C ALA A 30 15.92 3.40 -7.66
N PHE A 31 15.40 2.66 -6.68
CA PHE A 31 14.39 3.16 -5.76
C PHE A 31 14.49 2.54 -4.36
N GLN A 32 13.89 3.20 -3.39
CA GLN A 32 13.62 2.68 -2.06
C GLN A 32 12.11 2.66 -1.84
N GLY A 33 11.53 1.50 -1.64
CA GLY A 33 10.14 1.33 -1.23
C GLY A 33 9.97 1.49 0.28
N PHE A 34 8.83 2.04 0.68
CA PHE A 34 8.40 2.20 2.07
C PHE A 34 7.01 1.59 2.23
N GLU A 35 6.86 0.70 3.18
CA GLU A 35 5.58 0.07 3.51
C GLU A 35 5.35 0.14 5.02
N LEU A 36 4.16 0.59 5.40
CA LEU A 36 3.76 0.70 6.80
C LEU A 36 3.58 -0.67 7.45
N ASN A 37 3.02 -1.62 6.71
CA ASN A 37 2.82 -2.98 7.18
C ASN A 37 4.13 -3.76 7.24
N SER A 38 4.11 -4.90 7.90
CA SER A 38 5.26 -5.83 7.96
C SER A 38 5.42 -6.66 6.68
N ASP A 39 4.47 -6.58 5.75
CA ASP A 39 4.45 -7.36 4.51
C ASP A 39 3.72 -6.59 3.40
N VAL A 40 3.81 -7.10 2.18
CA VAL A 40 3.09 -6.61 1.01
C VAL A 40 1.60 -6.99 1.06
N GLY A 41 0.78 -6.31 0.26
CA GLY A 41 -0.64 -6.62 0.12
C GLY A 41 -1.56 -5.40 0.26
N GLY A 42 -1.07 -4.34 0.90
CA GLY A 42 -1.83 -3.10 1.09
C GLY A 42 -3.17 -3.37 1.78
N LEU A 43 -4.27 -2.93 1.19
CA LEU A 43 -5.63 -3.10 1.70
C LEU A 43 -5.99 -4.58 1.98
N TRP A 44 -5.45 -5.53 1.20
CA TRP A 44 -5.77 -6.95 1.30
C TRP A 44 -5.05 -7.66 2.44
N ASP A 45 -4.15 -6.97 3.13
CA ASP A 45 -3.60 -7.41 4.39
C ASP A 45 -4.52 -7.03 5.54
N ILE A 46 -5.44 -7.94 5.93
CA ILE A 46 -6.43 -7.70 6.98
C ILE A 46 -5.80 -7.37 8.34
N ASP A 47 -4.59 -7.85 8.58
CA ASP A 47 -3.86 -7.65 9.84
C ASP A 47 -3.09 -6.30 9.84
N GLY A 48 -3.10 -5.59 8.72
CA GLY A 48 -2.46 -4.29 8.60
C GLY A 48 -3.16 -3.20 9.43
N PRO A 49 -2.41 -2.25 10.02
CA PRO A 49 -2.95 -1.25 10.96
C PRO A 49 -3.98 -0.31 10.33
N LEU A 50 -3.96 -0.14 9.02
CA LEU A 50 -4.87 0.72 8.27
C LEU A 50 -5.82 -0.08 7.36
N SER A 51 -5.88 -1.41 7.52
CA SER A 51 -6.76 -2.24 6.70
C SER A 51 -8.22 -1.99 7.06
N THR A 52 -9.04 -1.78 6.03
CA THR A 52 -10.51 -1.73 6.14
C THR A 52 -11.15 -3.04 5.68
N MET A 53 -10.35 -4.08 5.43
CA MET A 53 -10.81 -5.39 5.02
C MET A 53 -11.48 -6.14 6.18
N TYR A 54 -12.44 -7.00 5.86
CA TYR A 54 -13.14 -7.87 6.80
C TYR A 54 -13.06 -9.33 6.35
N ASP A 55 -13.27 -10.27 7.27
CA ASP A 55 -12.98 -11.70 7.08
C ASP A 55 -13.70 -12.33 5.90
N SER A 56 -14.95 -11.92 5.61
CA SER A 56 -15.72 -12.42 4.46
C SER A 56 -15.51 -11.62 3.17
N ALA A 57 -14.53 -10.71 3.11
CA ALA A 57 -14.29 -9.90 1.93
C ALA A 57 -13.73 -10.73 0.76
N HIS A 58 -14.30 -10.51 -0.41
CA HIS A 58 -13.89 -11.10 -1.68
C HIS A 58 -13.80 -10.02 -2.74
N LEU A 59 -13.05 -10.28 -3.81
CA LEU A 59 -13.10 -9.43 -4.99
C LEU A 59 -14.54 -9.35 -5.54
N ILE A 60 -14.91 -8.16 -5.99
CA ILE A 60 -16.15 -7.90 -6.73
C ILE A 60 -15.95 -7.97 -8.26
N SER A 61 -14.68 -8.01 -8.71
CA SER A 61 -14.27 -8.27 -10.09
C SER A 61 -13.70 -9.70 -10.18
N SER A 62 -13.72 -10.29 -11.38
CA SER A 62 -13.16 -11.62 -11.57
C SER A 62 -11.63 -11.61 -11.44
N LYS A 63 -11.03 -12.75 -11.10
CA LYS A 63 -9.59 -12.90 -11.01
C LYS A 63 -8.88 -12.46 -12.30
N ARG A 64 -9.45 -12.77 -13.46
CA ARG A 64 -8.90 -12.42 -14.78
C ARG A 64 -8.90 -10.91 -15.06
N MET A 65 -9.77 -10.17 -14.41
CA MET A 65 -9.81 -8.70 -14.54
C MET A 65 -8.91 -7.99 -13.52
N THR A 66 -8.38 -8.71 -12.55
CA THR A 66 -7.61 -8.17 -11.43
C THR A 66 -6.15 -8.58 -11.45
N GLU A 67 -5.84 -9.75 -12.02
CA GLU A 67 -4.46 -10.24 -12.12
C GLU A 67 -3.56 -9.31 -12.94
N PHE A 68 -2.28 -9.30 -12.65
CA PHE A 68 -1.28 -8.65 -13.50
C PHE A 68 -1.12 -9.43 -14.80
N ALA A 69 -1.00 -8.73 -15.91
CA ALA A 69 -1.00 -9.31 -17.26
C ALA A 69 0.12 -10.35 -17.47
N ASP A 70 1.25 -10.17 -16.80
CA ASP A 70 2.44 -11.01 -16.89
C ASP A 70 2.62 -11.94 -15.67
N PHE A 71 1.65 -11.96 -14.76
CA PHE A 71 1.63 -12.86 -13.61
C PHE A 71 0.19 -13.32 -13.32
N PRO A 72 -0.35 -14.25 -14.11
CA PRO A 72 -1.73 -14.69 -13.95
C PRO A 72 -1.93 -15.45 -12.65
N MET A 73 -3.12 -15.34 -12.06
CA MET A 73 -3.53 -16.15 -10.93
C MET A 73 -3.68 -17.61 -11.36
N ARG A 74 -3.35 -18.53 -10.45
CA ARG A 74 -3.47 -19.98 -10.70
C ARG A 74 -4.92 -20.38 -10.96
N ASP A 75 -5.12 -21.45 -11.69
CA ASP A 75 -6.47 -21.90 -12.08
C ASP A 75 -7.31 -22.34 -10.87
N GLU A 76 -6.67 -22.84 -9.80
CA GLU A 76 -7.32 -23.27 -8.55
C GLU A 76 -7.88 -22.10 -7.73
N VAL A 77 -7.40 -20.88 -7.95
CA VAL A 77 -7.91 -19.68 -7.27
C VAL A 77 -9.35 -19.45 -7.71
N ALA A 78 -10.23 -19.15 -6.76
CA ALA A 78 -11.65 -18.87 -7.02
C ALA A 78 -11.83 -17.76 -8.06
N GLU A 79 -12.95 -17.77 -8.79
CA GLU A 79 -13.25 -16.71 -9.78
C GLU A 79 -13.31 -15.31 -9.13
N TYR A 80 -13.80 -15.25 -7.89
CA TYR A 80 -13.83 -14.05 -7.03
C TYR A 80 -13.00 -14.35 -5.77
N PRO A 81 -11.67 -14.12 -5.82
CA PRO A 81 -10.77 -14.49 -4.73
C PRO A 81 -11.09 -13.78 -3.43
N SER A 82 -10.87 -14.48 -2.31
CA SER A 82 -10.92 -13.90 -0.98
C SER A 82 -9.73 -12.96 -0.73
N HIS A 83 -9.84 -12.11 0.29
CA HIS A 83 -8.72 -11.25 0.69
C HIS A 83 -7.43 -12.04 0.98
N ARG A 84 -7.55 -13.28 1.53
CA ARG A 84 -6.38 -14.14 1.82
C ARG A 84 -5.69 -14.64 0.55
N GLU A 85 -6.49 -15.01 -0.47
CA GLU A 85 -5.96 -15.42 -1.78
C GLU A 85 -5.27 -14.26 -2.49
N LEU A 86 -5.84 -13.05 -2.39
CA LEU A 86 -5.22 -11.85 -2.95
C LEU A 86 -3.92 -11.46 -2.22
N LYS A 87 -3.91 -11.47 -0.88
CA LYS A 87 -2.66 -11.24 -0.13
C LYS A 87 -1.58 -12.22 -0.57
N ARG A 88 -1.91 -13.51 -0.66
CA ARG A 88 -0.98 -14.55 -1.13
C ARG A 88 -0.49 -14.27 -2.55
N TYR A 89 -1.39 -13.90 -3.44
CA TYR A 89 -1.04 -13.55 -4.82
C TYR A 89 -0.03 -12.40 -4.89
N PHE A 90 -0.20 -11.34 -4.10
CA PHE A 90 0.75 -10.24 -4.03
C PHE A 90 2.09 -10.65 -3.40
N GLN A 91 2.08 -11.53 -2.41
CA GLN A 91 3.30 -12.09 -1.83
C GLN A 91 4.07 -12.93 -2.87
N GLU A 92 3.37 -13.79 -3.61
CA GLU A 92 3.96 -14.59 -4.69
C GLU A 92 4.51 -13.70 -5.81
N PHE A 93 3.80 -12.65 -6.19
CA PHE A 93 4.28 -11.65 -7.15
C PHE A 93 5.55 -10.95 -6.66
N ALA A 94 5.55 -10.44 -5.44
CA ALA A 94 6.70 -9.75 -4.87
C ALA A 94 7.93 -10.66 -4.76
N ALA A 95 7.73 -11.91 -4.38
CA ALA A 95 8.80 -12.91 -4.32
C ALA A 95 9.33 -13.26 -5.72
N HIS A 96 8.44 -13.48 -6.69
CA HIS A 96 8.80 -13.85 -8.05
C HIS A 96 9.69 -12.80 -8.74
N PHE A 97 9.36 -11.54 -8.57
CA PHE A 97 10.11 -10.42 -9.15
C PHE A 97 11.19 -9.85 -8.21
N GLY A 98 11.46 -10.49 -7.07
CA GLY A 98 12.52 -10.09 -6.14
C GLY A 98 12.30 -8.70 -5.52
N LEU A 99 11.04 -8.28 -5.30
CA LEU A 99 10.72 -6.92 -4.88
C LEU A 99 11.00 -6.65 -3.40
N TYR A 100 10.94 -7.66 -2.54
CA TYR A 100 11.12 -7.52 -1.10
C TYR A 100 12.41 -6.79 -0.69
N GLN A 101 13.51 -7.03 -1.38
CA GLN A 101 14.81 -6.41 -1.11
C GLN A 101 14.83 -4.89 -1.32
N HIS A 102 13.85 -4.35 -2.05
CA HIS A 102 13.74 -2.92 -2.35
C HIS A 102 12.87 -2.17 -1.34
N TYR A 103 12.19 -2.87 -0.42
CA TYR A 103 11.27 -2.27 0.53
C TYR A 103 11.82 -2.21 1.96
N LYS A 104 11.51 -1.12 2.64
CA LYS A 104 11.55 -1.01 4.10
C LYS A 104 10.14 -1.24 4.61
N PHE A 105 9.94 -2.34 5.32
CA PHE A 105 8.68 -2.69 5.97
C PHE A 105 8.63 -2.12 7.38
N GLY A 106 7.42 -1.90 7.92
CA GLY A 106 7.22 -1.25 9.21
C GLY A 106 7.70 0.20 9.21
N ALA A 107 7.71 0.84 8.05
CA ALA A 107 8.21 2.18 7.85
C ALA A 107 7.05 3.14 7.51
N GLU A 108 6.65 3.93 8.48
CA GLU A 108 5.62 4.96 8.36
C GLU A 108 6.22 6.22 7.73
N VAL A 109 5.83 6.56 6.51
CA VAL A 109 6.22 7.85 5.90
C VAL A 109 5.41 8.97 6.55
N LEU A 110 6.11 9.88 7.23
CA LEU A 110 5.51 10.97 7.99
C LEU A 110 5.33 12.23 7.16
N ARG A 111 6.30 12.52 6.27
CA ARG A 111 6.33 13.78 5.53
C ARG A 111 7.12 13.67 4.24
N ILE A 112 6.65 14.36 3.21
CA ILE A 112 7.30 14.50 1.91
C ILE A 112 7.35 15.99 1.59
N GLU A 113 8.53 16.52 1.34
CA GLU A 113 8.75 17.96 1.11
C GLU A 113 9.67 18.17 -0.09
N PRO A 114 9.33 19.08 -1.02
CA PRO A 114 10.27 19.49 -2.04
C PRO A 114 11.48 20.19 -1.42
N ILE A 115 12.65 20.09 -2.06
CA ILE A 115 13.88 20.75 -1.62
C ILE A 115 14.24 21.81 -2.65
N GLY A 116 14.52 23.02 -2.16
CA GLY A 116 15.00 24.12 -3.00
C GLY A 116 14.02 24.52 -4.11
N ASN A 117 14.55 24.70 -5.31
CA ASN A 117 13.77 25.00 -6.52
C ASN A 117 13.38 23.70 -7.26
N ASP A 118 12.55 23.83 -8.30
CA ASP A 118 12.11 22.71 -9.12
C ASP A 118 13.32 21.87 -9.60
N GLY A 119 13.36 20.59 -9.18
CA GLY A 119 14.38 19.63 -9.59
C GLY A 119 15.45 19.29 -8.56
N ASP A 120 15.52 19.99 -7.44
CA ASP A 120 16.54 19.73 -6.39
C ASP A 120 16.26 18.45 -5.57
N GLY A 121 15.07 17.84 -5.77
CA GLY A 121 14.69 16.58 -5.16
C GLY A 121 13.65 16.72 -4.05
N TRP A 122 13.44 15.63 -3.33
CA TRP A 122 12.40 15.50 -2.32
C TRP A 122 12.97 14.93 -1.03
N ARG A 123 12.71 15.60 0.08
CA ARG A 123 12.97 15.07 1.41
C ARG A 123 11.81 14.17 1.82
N VAL A 124 12.10 12.90 2.10
CA VAL A 124 11.16 11.94 2.67
C VAL A 124 11.58 11.67 4.11
N SER A 125 10.66 11.85 5.05
CA SER A 125 10.85 11.54 6.47
C SER A 125 9.96 10.36 6.83
N TRP A 126 10.51 9.37 7.54
CA TRP A 126 9.77 8.19 7.98
C TRP A 126 10.18 7.79 9.39
N ARG A 127 9.34 6.97 10.01
CA ARG A 127 9.56 6.34 11.30
C ARG A 127 9.53 4.83 11.15
N ASP A 128 10.44 4.14 11.80
CA ASP A 128 10.47 2.69 11.95
C ASP A 128 10.80 2.29 13.39
N ALA A 129 11.04 1.01 13.66
CA ALA A 129 11.35 0.50 14.99
C ALA A 129 12.66 1.09 15.59
N THR A 130 13.53 1.68 14.77
CA THR A 130 14.81 2.29 15.18
C THR A 130 14.70 3.80 15.42
N GLY A 131 13.57 4.43 15.07
CA GLY A 131 13.30 5.85 15.28
C GLY A 131 12.92 6.60 14.03
N GLU A 132 13.10 7.92 14.05
CA GLU A 132 12.80 8.80 12.93
C GLU A 132 14.04 9.02 12.04
N HIS A 133 13.79 8.99 10.74
CA HIS A 133 14.80 9.09 9.70
C HIS A 133 14.36 10.07 8.62
N ALA A 134 15.32 10.58 7.86
CA ALA A 134 15.05 11.34 6.66
C ALA A 134 16.16 11.14 5.61
N ALA A 135 15.76 11.13 4.33
CA ALA A 135 16.69 11.11 3.21
C ALA A 135 16.14 11.95 2.04
N ILE A 136 17.02 12.24 1.08
CA ILE A 136 16.69 13.02 -0.12
C ILE A 136 16.63 12.05 -1.30
N TYR A 137 15.58 12.18 -2.11
CA TYR A 137 15.30 11.37 -3.29
C TYR A 137 15.13 12.25 -4.53
N ALA A 138 15.45 11.70 -5.70
CA ALA A 138 15.24 12.38 -6.98
C ALA A 138 13.77 12.67 -7.26
N GLY A 139 12.88 11.80 -6.80
CA GLY A 139 11.43 11.93 -6.96
C GLY A 139 10.69 10.99 -6.02
N VAL A 140 9.37 11.17 -5.95
CA VAL A 140 8.49 10.34 -5.11
C VAL A 140 7.34 9.79 -5.93
N LEU A 141 7.12 8.48 -5.81
CA LEU A 141 6.00 7.75 -6.39
C LEU A 141 5.04 7.38 -5.25
N ILE A 142 3.82 7.89 -5.29
CA ILE A 142 2.84 7.72 -4.22
C ILE A 142 1.84 6.63 -4.62
N ALA A 143 1.86 5.51 -3.91
CA ALA A 143 0.99 4.35 -4.10
C ALA A 143 0.34 3.90 -2.77
N ASN A 144 0.05 4.85 -1.88
CA ASN A 144 -0.42 4.64 -0.51
C ASN A 144 -1.89 4.17 -0.40
N GLY A 145 -2.61 4.06 -1.52
CA GLY A 145 -4.04 3.72 -1.52
C GLY A 145 -4.95 4.89 -1.15
N THR A 146 -6.27 4.65 -1.16
CA THR A 146 -7.30 5.70 -0.97
C THR A 146 -8.39 5.33 0.04
N LEU A 147 -8.33 4.13 0.66
CA LEU A 147 -9.40 3.58 1.49
C LEU A 147 -9.02 3.47 2.98
N THR A 148 -8.11 4.30 3.45
CA THR A 148 -7.60 4.25 4.84
C THR A 148 -8.35 5.19 5.79
N GLU A 149 -8.90 6.29 5.28
CA GLU A 149 -9.64 7.26 6.07
C GLU A 149 -11.09 7.36 5.57
N PRO A 150 -12.10 7.09 6.43
CA PRO A 150 -13.49 7.19 6.04
C PRO A 150 -13.92 8.67 5.93
N ASN A 151 -14.57 9.02 4.82
CA ASN A 151 -15.27 10.29 4.71
C ASN A 151 -16.68 10.13 5.30
N MET A 152 -16.86 10.56 6.55
CA MET A 152 -18.11 10.43 7.30
C MET A 152 -19.04 11.62 7.04
N PRO A 153 -20.10 11.45 6.22
CA PRO A 153 -21.08 12.52 6.03
C PRO A 153 -21.92 12.75 7.28
N THR A 154 -22.30 13.99 7.54
CA THR A 154 -23.23 14.35 8.62
C THR A 154 -24.61 14.55 8.03
N PHE A 155 -25.59 13.78 8.51
CA PHE A 155 -27.00 13.91 8.10
C PHE A 155 -27.82 14.57 9.18
N LYS A 156 -28.73 15.49 8.78
CA LYS A 156 -29.70 16.10 9.70
C LYS A 156 -30.72 15.03 10.12
N GLY A 157 -30.82 14.75 11.42
CA GLY A 157 -31.74 13.76 11.95
C GLY A 157 -31.20 12.33 12.02
N GLU A 158 -29.89 12.17 12.25
CA GLU A 158 -29.27 10.87 12.49
C GLU A 158 -30.04 10.06 13.55
N TYR A 159 -30.43 8.84 13.20
CA TYR A 159 -31.09 7.91 14.10
C TYR A 159 -30.10 7.32 15.10
N ARG A 160 -30.18 7.77 16.35
CA ARG A 160 -29.38 7.21 17.46
C ARG A 160 -30.14 6.07 18.16
N GLY A 161 -30.71 5.16 17.40
CA GLY A 161 -31.54 4.08 17.93
C GLY A 161 -30.99 2.69 17.64
N GLY A 162 -30.14 2.19 18.49
CA GLY A 162 -29.66 0.81 18.45
C GLY A 162 -28.49 0.61 19.41
N ARG A 163 -28.54 -0.40 20.27
CA ARG A 163 -27.45 -0.81 21.13
C ARG A 163 -26.34 -1.48 20.29
N GLY A 164 -25.63 -0.72 19.53
CA GLY A 164 -24.42 -1.12 18.85
C GLY A 164 -23.51 0.10 18.76
N ASN A 165 -22.26 -0.09 19.10
CA ASN A 165 -21.25 0.95 18.93
C ASN A 165 -21.17 1.27 17.44
N LEU A 166 -21.89 2.30 16.97
CA LEU A 166 -21.86 2.78 15.58
C LEU A 166 -20.42 3.05 15.10
N ASP A 167 -19.53 3.32 16.03
CA ASP A 167 -18.10 3.53 15.78
C ASP A 167 -17.40 2.28 15.21
N GLN A 168 -17.89 1.08 15.52
CA GLN A 168 -17.34 -0.16 14.93
C GLN A 168 -18.08 -0.58 13.67
N SER A 169 -19.38 -0.32 13.53
CA SER A 169 -20.13 -0.73 12.35
C SER A 169 -19.88 0.14 11.12
N LEU A 170 -19.51 1.40 11.31
CA LEU A 170 -19.20 2.33 10.22
C LEU A 170 -17.78 2.15 9.65
N ARG A 171 -16.88 1.47 10.34
CA ARG A 171 -15.60 1.01 9.77
C ARG A 171 -15.78 -0.03 8.66
N TRP A 172 -16.98 -0.59 8.51
CA TRP A 172 -17.30 -1.66 7.56
C TRP A 172 -18.06 -1.21 6.31
N ILE A 173 -18.39 0.08 6.19
CA ILE A 173 -19.19 0.65 5.08
C ILE A 173 -18.36 1.65 4.23
N ALA A 174 -17.12 1.93 4.60
CA ALA A 174 -16.23 2.80 3.82
C ALA A 174 -15.38 2.02 2.85
#